data_5c67c8e74a4c960649e3a2b0a06ceeca
#
_entry.id   5c67c8e74a4c960649e3a2b0a06ceeca
#
_cell.length_a   1.000
_cell.length_b   1.000
_cell.length_c   1.000
_cell.angle_alpha   90.00
_cell.angle_beta   90.00
_cell.angle_gamma   90.00
#
_symmetry.space_group_name_H-M   'P 1'
#
loop_
_entity.id
_entity.type
_entity.pdbx_description
1 polymer ?
#
loop_
_entity_poly.entity_id
_entity_poly.type
_entity_poly.pdbx_seq_one_letter_code
_entity_poly.pdbx_strand_id
1 'polypeptide(L)'
;YVRSMADSLLESRRTLRAYNKSGTGENQNLLLQNTLTYTPKFGAKDEHSLSVLLGQSMEKTEAKITTVNSVSPAPTLSQTVNWPKGNAIGSSNYTASTLMSYFSRLDYSFKQKYLLGASIRTDGSSKFGKENRWGVFPSISAGWNFHKEDIFSNISWLSSGKIRGSYGMSGTTWDNNYLALGIMDGGELDRYSS
;
A
#
# COMPACT_ATOMS: atom_id res chain seq x y z
N TYR A 1 -1.46 -12.43 64.45
CA TYR A 1 -2.17 -11.61 63.44
C TYR A 1 -1.24 -10.68 62.64
N VAL A 2 -0.21 -10.12 63.27
CA VAL A 2 0.73 -9.18 62.61
C VAL A 2 1.69 -9.89 61.64
N ARG A 3 2.05 -11.15 61.88
CA ARG A 3 2.92 -11.95 60.97
C ARG A 3 2.24 -12.28 59.64
N SER A 4 0.96 -12.58 59.60
CA SER A 4 0.24 -12.93 58.38
C SER A 4 0.08 -11.75 57.41
N MET A 5 -0.03 -10.51 57.95
CA MET A 5 -0.09 -9.30 57.14
C MET A 5 1.27 -8.95 56.52
N ALA A 6 2.36 -9.16 57.26
CA ALA A 6 3.72 -8.92 56.73
C ALA A 6 4.05 -9.91 55.61
N ASP A 7 3.66 -11.17 55.75
CA ASP A 7 3.90 -12.20 54.71
C ASP A 7 3.03 -11.95 53.47
N SER A 8 1.79 -11.52 53.58
CA SER A 8 0.94 -11.17 52.42
C SER A 8 1.43 -9.91 51.69
N LEU A 9 1.98 -8.93 52.45
CA LEU A 9 2.58 -7.73 51.84
C LEU A 9 3.91 -8.04 51.16
N LEU A 10 4.66 -9.02 51.66
CA LEU A 10 5.88 -9.50 51.05
C LEU A 10 5.60 -10.33 49.78
N GLU A 11 4.55 -11.14 49.78
CA GLU A 11 4.10 -11.87 48.58
C GLU A 11 3.56 -10.93 47.50
N SER A 12 2.79 -9.91 47.85
CA SER A 12 2.31 -8.91 46.90
C SER A 12 3.44 -8.08 46.28
N ARG A 13 4.56 -7.87 47.00
CA ARG A 13 5.77 -7.22 46.46
C ARG A 13 6.59 -8.13 45.55
N ARG A 14 6.48 -9.46 45.68
CA ARG A 14 7.19 -10.43 44.82
C ARG A 14 6.64 -10.50 43.40
N THR A 15 5.42 -10.05 43.16
CA THR A 15 4.76 -10.12 41.85
C THR A 15 4.87 -8.85 41.00
N LEU A 16 5.42 -7.74 41.52
CA LEU A 16 5.67 -6.55 40.76
C LEU A 16 6.89 -6.72 39.84
N ARG A 17 6.65 -7.15 38.62
CA ARG A 17 7.68 -7.23 37.57
C ARG A 17 7.59 -5.98 36.71
N ALA A 18 8.70 -5.29 36.49
CA ALA A 18 8.79 -4.23 35.53
C ALA A 18 8.95 -4.84 34.13
N TYR A 19 8.11 -4.41 33.22
CA TYR A 19 8.14 -4.82 31.82
C TYR A 19 8.62 -3.65 30.98
N ASN A 20 9.72 -3.83 30.24
CA ASN A 20 10.25 -2.87 29.29
C ASN A 20 10.19 -3.45 27.88
N LYS A 21 9.65 -2.66 26.96
CA LYS A 21 9.59 -2.98 25.54
C LYS A 21 10.28 -1.86 24.76
N SER A 22 11.26 -2.20 23.94
CA SER A 22 11.88 -1.30 22.98
C SER A 22 11.74 -1.88 21.60
N GLY A 23 11.41 -1.04 20.61
CA GLY A 23 11.27 -1.48 19.24
C GLY A 23 11.83 -0.44 18.29
N THR A 24 12.47 -0.92 17.23
CA THR A 24 12.92 -0.10 16.10
C THR A 24 12.26 -0.63 14.84
N GLY A 25 11.62 0.28 14.09
CA GLY A 25 11.05 -0.02 12.78
C GLY A 25 11.82 0.72 11.69
N GLU A 26 12.17 0.02 10.63
CA GLU A 26 12.76 0.57 9.41
C GLU A 26 11.84 0.21 8.25
N ASN A 27 11.48 1.22 7.45
CA ASN A 27 10.64 1.05 6.28
C ASN A 27 11.31 1.74 5.09
N GLN A 28 11.58 0.97 4.03
CA GLN A 28 12.19 1.45 2.80
C GLN A 28 11.21 1.24 1.65
N ASN A 29 11.00 2.28 0.85
CA ASN A 29 10.20 2.23 -0.36
C ASN A 29 11.05 2.75 -1.53
N LEU A 30 11.26 1.90 -2.53
CA LEU A 30 11.95 2.23 -3.76
C LEU A 30 10.95 2.22 -4.91
N LEU A 31 10.75 3.37 -5.56
CA LEU A 31 9.91 3.51 -6.74
C LEU A 31 10.77 3.90 -7.94
N LEU A 32 10.70 3.08 -8.99
CA LEU A 32 11.24 3.39 -10.32
C LEU A 32 10.07 3.50 -11.29
N GLN A 33 9.96 4.63 -11.97
CA GLN A 33 8.91 4.85 -12.96
C GLN A 33 9.48 5.45 -14.24
N ASN A 34 9.10 4.86 -15.38
CA ASN A 34 9.44 5.33 -16.70
C ASN A 34 8.17 5.59 -17.50
N THR A 35 8.10 6.73 -18.18
CA THR A 35 6.95 7.08 -19.02
C THR A 35 7.42 7.66 -20.33
N LEU A 36 6.74 7.30 -21.42
CA LEU A 36 6.91 7.85 -22.74
C LEU A 36 5.58 8.43 -23.19
N THR A 37 5.56 9.69 -23.53
CA THR A 37 4.37 10.36 -24.06
C THR A 37 4.61 10.82 -25.49
N TYR A 38 3.68 10.49 -26.37
CA TYR A 38 3.68 10.90 -27.77
C TYR A 38 2.39 11.66 -28.10
N THR A 39 2.53 12.90 -28.55
CA THR A 39 1.39 13.80 -28.82
C THR A 39 1.45 14.35 -30.23
N PRO A 40 1.10 13.54 -31.26
CA PRO A 40 1.03 14.03 -32.62
C PRO A 40 -0.16 15.00 -32.79
N LYS A 41 0.07 16.01 -33.59
CA LYS A 41 -0.97 16.90 -34.09
C LYS A 41 -1.19 16.60 -35.55
N PHE A 42 -2.43 16.44 -35.98
CA PHE A 42 -2.78 16.14 -37.36
C PHE A 42 -4.16 16.73 -37.70
N GLY A 43 -4.38 16.90 -38.98
CA GLY A 43 -5.57 17.54 -39.52
C GLY A 43 -5.39 19.01 -39.84
N ALA A 44 -6.32 19.58 -40.62
CA ALA A 44 -6.36 20.98 -40.94
C ALA A 44 -6.65 21.78 -39.65
N LYS A 45 -5.80 22.75 -39.30
CA LYS A 45 -5.93 23.60 -38.09
C LYS A 45 -5.87 22.85 -36.75
N ASP A 46 -5.13 21.74 -36.67
CA ASP A 46 -5.00 20.97 -35.41
C ASP A 46 -6.36 20.49 -34.82
N GLU A 47 -7.31 20.16 -35.70
CA GLU A 47 -8.65 19.70 -35.27
C GLU A 47 -8.61 18.38 -34.51
N HIS A 48 -7.58 17.57 -34.77
CA HIS A 48 -7.36 16.30 -34.12
C HIS A 48 -6.20 16.43 -33.13
N SER A 49 -6.43 16.03 -31.90
CA SER A 49 -5.39 15.92 -30.89
C SER A 49 -5.38 14.48 -30.33
N LEU A 50 -4.24 13.86 -30.40
CA LEU A 50 -4.02 12.52 -29.85
C LEU A 50 -2.88 12.59 -28.84
N SER A 51 -3.05 11.95 -27.69
CA SER A 51 -2.00 11.75 -26.73
C SER A 51 -1.94 10.25 -26.39
N VAL A 52 -0.77 9.67 -26.57
CA VAL A 52 -0.49 8.27 -26.21
C VAL A 52 0.57 8.28 -25.14
N LEU A 53 0.27 7.67 -23.99
CA LEU A 53 1.20 7.48 -22.89
C LEU A 53 1.44 6.00 -22.71
N LEU A 54 2.70 5.62 -22.67
CA LEU A 54 3.17 4.29 -22.28
C LEU A 54 3.99 4.42 -21.01
N GLY A 55 3.78 3.53 -20.04
CA GLY A 55 4.48 3.60 -18.79
C GLY A 55 4.79 2.24 -18.18
N GLN A 56 5.84 2.24 -17.40
CA GLN A 56 6.26 1.13 -16.55
C GLN A 56 6.58 1.69 -15.17
N SER A 57 6.17 0.99 -14.11
CA SER A 57 6.61 1.28 -12.74
C SER A 57 6.97 0.01 -12.01
N MET A 58 7.95 0.11 -11.13
CA MET A 58 8.36 -0.93 -10.20
C MET A 58 8.47 -0.30 -8.82
N GLU A 59 7.72 -0.83 -7.87
CA GLU A 59 7.75 -0.43 -6.48
C GLU A 59 8.20 -1.60 -5.62
N LYS A 60 9.20 -1.37 -4.77
CA LYS A 60 9.70 -2.33 -3.80
C LYS A 60 9.56 -1.73 -2.41
N THR A 61 8.81 -2.39 -1.57
CA THR A 61 8.62 -2.00 -0.17
C THR A 61 9.25 -3.06 0.72
N GLU A 62 10.12 -2.64 1.63
CA GLU A 62 10.75 -3.48 2.64
C GLU A 62 10.46 -2.89 4.02
N ALA A 63 10.03 -3.73 4.96
CA ALA A 63 9.84 -3.33 6.34
C ALA A 63 10.53 -4.31 7.28
N LYS A 64 11.30 -3.78 8.22
CA LYS A 64 11.98 -4.52 9.28
C LYS A 64 11.58 -3.95 10.62
N ILE A 65 11.04 -4.79 11.47
CA ILE A 65 10.68 -4.43 12.84
C ILE A 65 11.48 -5.32 13.78
N THR A 66 12.24 -4.70 14.66
CA THR A 66 12.99 -5.39 15.71
C THR A 66 12.42 -4.94 17.06
N THR A 67 12.02 -5.90 17.88
CA THR A 67 11.47 -5.64 19.22
C THR A 67 12.29 -6.40 20.25
N VAL A 68 12.63 -5.72 21.33
CA VAL A 68 13.27 -6.34 22.51
C VAL A 68 12.35 -6.15 23.70
N ASN A 69 11.95 -7.24 24.30
CA ASN A 69 11.14 -7.29 25.52
C ASN A 69 12.03 -7.72 26.69
N SER A 70 11.98 -7.00 27.79
CA SER A 70 12.73 -7.32 29.00
C SER A 70 11.81 -7.31 30.21
N VAL A 71 11.92 -8.33 31.05
CA VAL A 71 11.20 -8.44 32.32
C VAL A 71 12.21 -8.34 33.45
N SER A 72 12.10 -7.30 34.28
CA SER A 72 12.93 -7.11 35.47
C SER A 72 12.22 -7.64 36.71
N PRO A 73 12.92 -8.34 37.61
CA PRO A 73 12.36 -8.80 38.88
C PRO A 73 12.12 -7.68 39.92
N ALA A 74 12.63 -6.48 39.66
CA ALA A 74 12.45 -5.34 40.58
C ALA A 74 11.83 -4.13 39.86
N PRO A 75 10.91 -3.39 40.48
CA PRO A 75 10.34 -2.17 39.96
C PRO A 75 11.42 -1.05 40.02
N THR A 76 12.26 -0.96 39.00
CA THR A 76 13.22 0.12 38.87
C THR A 76 12.78 1.02 37.74
N LEU A 77 13.03 2.34 37.88
CA LEU A 77 12.76 3.36 36.89
C LEU A 77 13.74 3.34 35.70
N SER A 78 14.35 2.18 35.42
CA SER A 78 15.26 2.05 34.29
C SER A 78 14.47 2.12 32.97
N GLN A 79 14.78 3.12 32.16
CA GLN A 79 14.22 3.33 30.85
C GLN A 79 14.92 2.52 29.75
N THR A 80 15.85 1.64 30.11
CA THR A 80 16.62 0.84 29.17
C THR A 80 16.28 -0.63 29.28
N VAL A 81 16.28 -1.34 28.15
CA VAL A 81 16.06 -2.81 28.08
C VAL A 81 17.26 -3.63 28.51
N ASN A 82 18.42 -3.01 28.71
CA ASN A 82 19.65 -3.69 29.13
C ASN A 82 19.74 -3.78 30.65
N TRP A 83 19.14 -4.84 31.22
CA TRP A 83 19.15 -5.09 32.63
C TRP A 83 20.06 -6.29 32.97
N PRO A 84 21.06 -6.18 33.84
CA PRO A 84 22.06 -7.22 34.06
C PRO A 84 21.52 -8.50 34.68
N LYS A 85 20.28 -8.50 35.18
CA LYS A 85 19.65 -9.68 35.81
C LYS A 85 18.28 -10.02 35.24
N GLY A 86 17.86 -9.41 34.11
CA GLY A 86 16.57 -9.65 33.47
C GLY A 86 16.70 -10.55 32.25
N ASN A 87 15.64 -11.29 31.94
CA ASN A 87 15.53 -12.01 30.67
C ASN A 87 15.11 -11.02 29.58
N ALA A 88 15.96 -10.79 28.59
CA ALA A 88 15.62 -10.04 27.40
C ALA A 88 15.35 -11.01 26.25
N ILE A 89 14.19 -10.86 25.61
CA ILE A 89 13.79 -11.63 24.43
C ILE A 89 13.69 -10.68 23.26
N GLY A 90 14.53 -10.91 22.25
CA GLY A 90 14.49 -10.16 20.99
C GLY A 90 13.71 -10.93 19.93
N SER A 91 12.93 -10.20 19.15
CA SER A 91 12.29 -10.69 17.93
C SER A 91 12.54 -9.73 16.78
N SER A 92 12.72 -10.25 15.59
CA SER A 92 12.84 -9.43 14.38
C SER A 92 11.93 -10.02 13.30
N ASN A 93 11.13 -9.14 12.68
CA ASN A 93 10.28 -9.48 11.56
C ASN A 93 10.73 -8.65 10.34
N TYR A 94 10.86 -9.33 9.20
CA TYR A 94 11.19 -8.72 7.92
C TYR A 94 10.13 -9.07 6.90
N THR A 95 9.60 -8.06 6.23
CA THR A 95 8.65 -8.24 5.14
C THR A 95 9.14 -7.47 3.92
N ALA A 96 8.97 -8.08 2.75
CA ALA A 96 9.28 -7.44 1.48
C ALA A 96 8.16 -7.72 0.47
N SER A 97 7.82 -6.72 -0.31
CA SER A 97 6.89 -6.86 -1.42
C SER A 97 7.34 -6.05 -2.62
N THR A 98 7.03 -6.57 -3.82
CA THR A 98 7.33 -5.90 -5.08
C THR A 98 6.04 -5.83 -5.89
N LEU A 99 5.77 -4.64 -6.44
CA LEU A 99 4.69 -4.39 -7.39
C LEU A 99 5.32 -3.92 -8.70
N MET A 100 4.98 -4.59 -9.80
CA MET A 100 5.40 -4.22 -11.14
C MET A 100 4.18 -3.91 -11.99
N SER A 101 4.18 -2.76 -12.65
CA SER A 101 3.05 -2.27 -13.41
C SER A 101 3.47 -1.83 -14.80
N TYR A 102 2.63 -2.17 -15.77
CA TYR A 102 2.68 -1.64 -17.12
C TYR A 102 1.36 -0.95 -17.42
N PHE A 103 1.40 0.23 -17.99
CA PHE A 103 0.20 0.97 -18.30
C PHE A 103 0.32 1.72 -19.62
N SER A 104 -0.81 1.81 -20.29
CA SER A 104 -0.99 2.58 -21.50
C SER A 104 -2.25 3.41 -21.40
N ARG A 105 -2.20 4.62 -21.93
CA ARG A 105 -3.33 5.53 -22.01
C ARG A 105 -3.35 6.22 -23.37
N LEU A 106 -4.52 6.30 -23.94
CA LEU A 106 -4.81 6.99 -25.16
C LEU A 106 -5.91 8.02 -24.90
N ASP A 107 -5.63 9.29 -25.17
CA ASP A 107 -6.60 10.37 -25.12
C ASP A 107 -6.68 10.99 -26.51
N TYR A 108 -7.90 11.00 -27.06
CA TYR A 108 -8.20 11.57 -28.36
C TYR A 108 -9.24 12.68 -28.24
N SER A 109 -9.02 13.77 -28.95
CA SER A 109 -9.94 14.90 -29.00
C SER A 109 -10.13 15.35 -30.43
N PHE A 110 -11.39 15.48 -30.84
CA PHE A 110 -11.78 16.05 -32.13
C PHE A 110 -12.42 17.42 -31.93
N LYS A 111 -11.85 18.46 -32.56
CA LYS A 111 -12.26 19.87 -32.46
C LYS A 111 -12.46 20.35 -31.02
N GLN A 112 -11.83 19.68 -30.07
CA GLN A 112 -12.07 19.90 -28.64
C GLN A 112 -13.55 19.78 -28.20
N LYS A 113 -14.40 19.25 -29.09
CA LYS A 113 -15.82 18.97 -28.84
C LYS A 113 -16.01 17.56 -28.32
N TYR A 114 -15.46 16.58 -28.98
CA TYR A 114 -15.59 15.16 -28.68
C TYR A 114 -14.29 14.65 -28.08
N LEU A 115 -14.37 14.03 -26.94
CA LEU A 115 -13.26 13.53 -26.17
C LEU A 115 -13.43 12.02 -25.97
N LEU A 116 -12.42 11.25 -26.30
CA LEU A 116 -12.38 9.81 -26.08
C LEU A 116 -11.09 9.47 -25.32
N GLY A 117 -11.21 8.64 -24.30
CA GLY A 117 -10.08 8.13 -23.54
C GLY A 117 -10.19 6.63 -23.39
N ALA A 118 -9.07 5.95 -23.54
CA ALA A 118 -8.94 4.52 -23.22
C ALA A 118 -7.66 4.31 -22.43
N SER A 119 -7.69 3.41 -21.44
CA SER A 119 -6.48 3.00 -20.75
C SER A 119 -6.53 1.53 -20.40
N ILE A 120 -5.35 0.94 -20.31
CA ILE A 120 -5.15 -0.40 -19.79
C ILE A 120 -3.97 -0.36 -18.84
N ARG A 121 -4.14 -1.00 -17.68
CA ARG A 121 -3.08 -1.19 -16.70
C ARG A 121 -2.98 -2.66 -16.35
N THR A 122 -1.77 -3.16 -16.25
CA THR A 122 -1.49 -4.51 -15.81
C THR A 122 -0.54 -4.43 -14.62
N ASP A 123 -0.97 -4.99 -13.49
CA ASP A 123 -0.22 -4.96 -12.24
C ASP A 123 0.12 -6.38 -11.79
N GLY A 124 1.40 -6.62 -11.53
CA GLY A 124 1.93 -7.88 -11.00
C GLY A 124 2.48 -7.67 -9.59
N SER A 125 1.92 -8.36 -8.60
CA SER A 125 2.33 -8.24 -7.20
C SER A 125 2.93 -9.55 -6.68
N SER A 126 4.05 -9.43 -5.96
CA SER A 126 4.69 -10.56 -5.26
C SER A 126 3.85 -11.09 -4.08
N LYS A 127 2.82 -10.36 -3.66
CA LYS A 127 1.89 -10.80 -2.60
C LYS A 127 0.98 -11.94 -3.04
N PHE A 128 0.80 -12.11 -4.35
CA PHE A 128 -0.05 -13.15 -4.92
C PHE A 128 0.75 -14.38 -5.37
N GLY A 129 0.11 -15.53 -5.38
CA GLY A 129 0.68 -16.79 -5.90
C GLY A 129 1.06 -16.68 -7.38
N LYS A 130 1.93 -17.59 -7.83
CA LYS A 130 2.50 -17.56 -9.19
C LYS A 130 1.45 -17.53 -10.30
N GLU A 131 0.31 -18.20 -10.11
CA GLU A 131 -0.75 -18.33 -11.12
C GLU A 131 -1.65 -17.10 -11.22
N ASN A 132 -1.84 -16.34 -10.12
CA ASN A 132 -2.74 -15.18 -10.06
C ASN A 132 -2.01 -13.86 -9.78
N ARG A 133 -0.75 -13.78 -10.19
CA ARG A 133 0.12 -12.64 -9.87
C ARG A 133 -0.25 -11.37 -10.62
N TRP A 134 -0.83 -11.50 -11.81
CA TRP A 134 -1.11 -10.41 -12.72
C TRP A 134 -2.60 -10.09 -12.78
N GLY A 135 -2.94 -8.83 -12.59
CA GLY A 135 -4.28 -8.29 -12.80
C GLY A 135 -4.28 -7.32 -13.99
N VAL A 136 -5.37 -7.29 -14.75
CA VAL A 136 -5.55 -6.39 -15.90
C VAL A 136 -6.75 -5.49 -15.65
N PHE A 137 -6.56 -4.19 -15.79
CA PHE A 137 -7.52 -3.15 -15.46
C PHE A 137 -7.74 -2.21 -16.65
N PRO A 138 -8.67 -2.55 -17.55
CA PRO A 138 -9.05 -1.68 -18.66
C PRO A 138 -10.00 -0.57 -18.21
N SER A 139 -9.95 0.57 -18.87
CA SER A 139 -10.95 1.63 -18.75
C SER A 139 -11.19 2.36 -20.06
N ILE A 140 -12.40 2.89 -20.22
CA ILE A 140 -12.81 3.71 -21.35
C ILE A 140 -13.59 4.91 -20.85
N SER A 141 -13.46 6.04 -21.52
CA SER A 141 -14.19 7.26 -21.22
C SER A 141 -14.58 8.01 -22.49
N ALA A 142 -15.72 8.67 -22.44
CA ALA A 142 -16.16 9.57 -23.49
C ALA A 142 -16.63 10.88 -22.88
N GLY A 143 -16.41 11.98 -23.60
CA GLY A 143 -16.82 13.30 -23.18
C GLY A 143 -17.29 14.13 -24.36
N TRP A 144 -18.27 14.97 -24.13
CA TRP A 144 -18.81 15.88 -25.13
C TRP A 144 -18.90 17.28 -24.54
N ASN A 145 -18.17 18.22 -25.15
CA ASN A 145 -18.24 19.64 -24.85
C ASN A 145 -19.33 20.29 -25.70
N PHE A 146 -20.59 20.11 -25.31
CA PHE A 146 -21.72 20.54 -26.12
C PHE A 146 -21.81 22.07 -26.30
N HIS A 147 -21.29 22.86 -25.36
CA HIS A 147 -21.22 24.32 -25.50
C HIS A 147 -20.42 24.80 -26.70
N LYS A 148 -19.57 23.94 -27.28
CA LYS A 148 -18.79 24.27 -28.48
C LYS A 148 -19.51 23.93 -29.79
N GLU A 149 -20.72 23.40 -29.71
CA GLU A 149 -21.55 23.19 -30.91
C GLU A 149 -22.20 24.50 -31.39
N ASP A 150 -22.32 24.63 -32.70
CA ASP A 150 -22.83 25.82 -33.33
C ASP A 150 -24.30 26.13 -32.91
N ILE A 151 -25.08 25.10 -32.57
CA ILE A 151 -26.45 25.18 -32.06
C ILE A 151 -26.51 25.94 -30.73
N PHE A 152 -25.49 25.83 -29.90
CA PHE A 152 -25.45 26.47 -28.57
C PHE A 152 -24.67 27.79 -28.54
N SER A 153 -24.01 28.16 -29.65
CA SER A 153 -23.19 29.39 -29.75
C SER A 153 -23.92 30.69 -29.45
N ASN A 154 -25.24 30.75 -29.73
CA ASN A 154 -26.07 31.90 -29.53
C ASN A 154 -26.70 32.04 -28.12
N ILE A 155 -26.39 31.09 -27.22
CA ILE A 155 -26.96 31.09 -25.88
C ILE A 155 -26.02 31.84 -24.92
N SER A 156 -26.35 33.10 -24.65
CA SER A 156 -25.49 34.02 -23.89
C SER A 156 -25.24 33.64 -22.43
N TRP A 157 -26.13 32.85 -21.82
CA TRP A 157 -25.97 32.39 -20.44
C TRP A 157 -25.14 31.08 -20.32
N LEU A 158 -24.91 30.39 -21.42
CA LEU A 158 -24.18 29.12 -21.44
C LEU A 158 -22.69 29.36 -21.69
N SER A 159 -21.92 29.62 -20.65
CA SER A 159 -20.47 29.84 -20.75
C SER A 159 -19.68 28.55 -20.97
N SER A 160 -20.13 27.44 -20.37
CA SER A 160 -19.51 26.13 -20.53
C SER A 160 -20.49 24.99 -20.25
N GLY A 161 -20.35 23.90 -20.98
CA GLY A 161 -21.17 22.70 -20.77
C GLY A 161 -20.46 21.49 -21.29
N LYS A 162 -20.33 20.46 -20.43
CA LYS A 162 -19.66 19.19 -20.73
C LYS A 162 -20.43 18.03 -20.11
N ILE A 163 -20.67 17.00 -20.90
CA ILE A 163 -21.15 15.70 -20.43
C ILE A 163 -20.01 14.72 -20.57
N ARG A 164 -19.79 13.87 -19.57
CA ARG A 164 -18.81 12.79 -19.64
C ARG A 164 -19.32 11.54 -18.97
N GLY A 165 -18.91 10.39 -19.50
CA GLY A 165 -19.13 9.08 -18.92
C GLY A 165 -17.83 8.29 -18.96
N SER A 166 -17.64 7.40 -18.00
CA SER A 166 -16.51 6.47 -17.98
C SER A 166 -16.93 5.14 -17.37
N TYR A 167 -16.28 4.08 -17.86
CA TYR A 167 -16.40 2.75 -17.32
C TYR A 167 -15.01 2.15 -17.20
N GLY A 168 -14.73 1.47 -16.10
CA GLY A 168 -13.42 0.86 -15.89
C GLY A 168 -13.46 -0.20 -14.81
N MET A 169 -12.44 -1.05 -14.85
CA MET A 169 -12.19 -2.08 -13.84
C MET A 169 -11.04 -1.63 -12.95
N SER A 170 -11.18 -1.88 -11.65
CA SER A 170 -10.13 -1.67 -10.66
C SER A 170 -9.98 -2.89 -9.77
N GLY A 171 -8.78 -3.11 -9.27
CA GLY A 171 -8.49 -4.19 -8.32
C GLY A 171 -7.91 -3.62 -7.04
N THR A 172 -8.07 -4.36 -5.95
CA THR A 172 -7.43 -4.09 -4.67
C THR A 172 -6.40 -5.17 -4.37
N THR A 173 -5.25 -4.76 -3.81
CA THR A 173 -4.27 -5.69 -3.25
C THR A 173 -4.57 -5.91 -1.77
N TRP A 174 -4.46 -7.16 -1.31
CA TRP A 174 -4.58 -7.48 0.11
C TRP A 174 -3.36 -6.95 0.86
N ASP A 175 -3.58 -6.47 2.09
CA ASP A 175 -2.50 -5.89 2.90
C ASP A 175 -1.50 -6.93 3.42
N ASN A 176 -1.90 -8.20 3.50
CA ASN A 176 -1.04 -9.25 4.04
C ASN A 176 -0.01 -9.74 3.01
N ASN A 177 1.26 -9.68 3.40
CA ASN A 177 2.35 -10.30 2.66
C ASN A 177 2.34 -11.82 2.89
N TYR A 178 2.79 -12.59 1.89
CA TYR A 178 3.01 -14.05 1.97
C TYR A 178 1.75 -14.93 2.14
N LEU A 179 0.53 -14.40 1.97
CA LEU A 179 -0.69 -15.21 2.02
C LEU A 179 -0.67 -16.41 1.06
N ALA A 180 -0.03 -16.24 -0.09
CA ALA A 180 0.08 -17.29 -1.09
C ALA A 180 1.06 -18.42 -0.73
N LEU A 181 1.91 -18.22 0.28
CA LEU A 181 2.90 -19.22 0.70
C LEU A 181 2.40 -20.14 1.83
N GLY A 182 1.19 -19.89 2.35
CA GLY A 182 0.67 -20.54 3.55
C GLY A 182 1.48 -20.12 4.78
N ILE A 183 0.83 -19.47 5.72
CA ILE A 183 1.44 -19.18 7.02
C ILE A 183 1.46 -20.52 7.76
N MET A 184 2.61 -21.16 7.83
CA MET A 184 2.85 -22.19 8.84
C MET A 184 3.01 -21.43 10.17
N ASP A 185 1.95 -21.37 10.93
CA ASP A 185 2.05 -21.04 12.35
C ASP A 185 2.80 -22.20 13.00
N GLY A 186 4.03 -21.95 13.42
CA GLY A 186 4.81 -22.90 14.21
C GLY A 186 4.13 -23.02 15.58
N GLY A 187 3.01 -23.76 15.60
CA GLY A 187 2.36 -24.14 16.83
C GLY A 187 3.42 -24.73 17.76
N GLU A 188 3.39 -24.28 18.97
CA GLU A 188 4.15 -24.75 20.12
C GLU A 188 4.41 -26.24 19.99
N LEU A 189 5.67 -26.62 19.79
CA LEU A 189 6.07 -28.03 19.84
C LEU A 189 5.73 -28.49 21.26
N ASP A 190 4.63 -29.21 21.40
CA ASP A 190 4.31 -29.97 22.61
C ASP A 190 5.56 -30.77 22.98
N ARG A 191 6.16 -30.37 24.08
CA ARG A 191 7.24 -31.16 24.71
C ARG A 191 6.61 -32.46 25.14
N TYR A 192 6.81 -33.48 24.36
CA TYR A 192 6.70 -34.86 24.87
C TYR A 192 7.75 -35.02 25.95
N SER A 193 7.34 -34.84 27.20
CA SER A 193 8.10 -35.35 28.34
C SER A 193 7.81 -36.84 28.46
N SER A 194 8.76 -37.62 28.07
CA SER A 194 8.91 -39.03 28.51
C SER A 194 9.40 -39.04 29.94
#